data_5628337e83804fe73b36eed0beb0a404
#
_entry.id   5628337e83804fe73b36eed0beb0a404
#
_cell.length_a   1.000
_cell.length_b   1.000
_cell.length_c   1.000
_cell.angle_alpha   90.00
_cell.angle_beta   90.00
_cell.angle_gamma   90.00
#
_symmetry.space_group_name_H-M   'P 1'
#
loop_
_entity.id
_entity.type
_entity.pdbx_description
1 polymer ?
#
loop_
_entity_poly.entity_id
_entity_poly.type
_entity_poly.pdbx_seq_one_letter_code
_entity_poly.pdbx_strand_id
1 'polypeptide(L)'
;MVKLQLAMDTLHGDEALRLAGCTAPFVDILEAGTPLIKSVGIDIVRKLKAVHPAKTVLADLKSSDVGAYEANMAFTAGADIVTTQGITTMATICEVQREADKWKRRAEVDMTGVKDPVARAKEVKEAGVSLVLYHRSIDEELTEGALWDEKAVNTVREMCALGLDVAIAGGINYDTLPLLRGVPIYGVVIGRGITAQADPAHTAEKIAQRIREIWPA
;
A
#
# COMPACT_ATOMS: atom_id res chain seq x y z
N MET A 1 2.86 16.11 1.14
CA MET A 1 3.74 15.37 2.08
C MET A 1 3.60 13.88 1.80
N VAL A 2 4.71 13.16 1.64
CA VAL A 2 4.73 11.70 1.41
C VAL A 2 4.20 10.98 2.64
N LYS A 3 3.32 9.99 2.44
CA LYS A 3 2.65 9.23 3.51
C LYS A 3 3.48 8.02 3.92
N LEU A 4 3.45 7.69 5.22
CA LEU A 4 3.95 6.43 5.73
C LEU A 4 2.78 5.46 5.93
N GLN A 5 2.84 4.32 5.26
CA GLN A 5 1.88 3.22 5.36
C GLN A 5 2.52 2.04 6.07
N LEU A 6 1.87 1.55 7.13
CA LEU A 6 2.29 0.33 7.82
C LEU A 6 1.56 -0.87 7.25
N ALA A 7 2.28 -1.80 6.62
CA ALA A 7 1.73 -3.08 6.18
C ALA A 7 1.84 -4.13 7.31
N MET A 8 0.69 -4.65 7.75
CA MET A 8 0.61 -5.66 8.79
C MET A 8 0.30 -7.03 8.18
N ASP A 9 1.36 -7.82 7.94
CA ASP A 9 1.29 -9.16 7.32
C ASP A 9 1.32 -10.30 8.36
N THR A 10 1.10 -10.00 9.65
CA THR A 10 0.95 -11.01 10.69
C THR A 10 -0.27 -11.90 10.44
N LEU A 11 -0.22 -13.15 10.92
CA LEU A 11 -1.35 -14.08 10.83
C LEU A 11 -2.33 -13.96 12.01
N HIS A 12 -2.05 -13.06 12.97
CA HIS A 12 -2.79 -12.93 14.22
C HIS A 12 -3.41 -11.54 14.37
N GLY A 13 -4.74 -11.48 14.49
CA GLY A 13 -5.49 -10.23 14.59
C GLY A 13 -5.10 -9.38 15.80
N ASP A 14 -4.86 -10.00 16.96
CA ASP A 14 -4.47 -9.30 18.18
C ASP A 14 -3.09 -8.64 18.04
N GLU A 15 -2.17 -9.30 17.35
CA GLU A 15 -0.88 -8.71 17.05
C GLU A 15 -0.99 -7.53 16.08
N ALA A 16 -1.81 -7.64 15.05
CA ALA A 16 -2.07 -6.52 14.14
C ALA A 16 -2.65 -5.31 14.89
N LEU A 17 -3.61 -5.52 15.79
CA LEU A 17 -4.17 -4.44 16.62
C LEU A 17 -3.14 -3.84 17.58
N ARG A 18 -2.27 -4.64 18.17
CA ARG A 18 -1.16 -4.18 19.01
C ARG A 18 -0.17 -3.33 18.20
N LEU A 19 0.25 -3.80 17.02
CA LEU A 19 1.13 -3.07 16.11
C LEU A 19 0.50 -1.73 15.69
N ALA A 20 -0.75 -1.75 15.24
CA ALA A 20 -1.48 -0.55 14.90
C ALA A 20 -1.54 0.43 16.10
N GLY A 21 -1.85 -0.06 17.31
CA GLY A 21 -1.94 0.75 18.50
C GLY A 21 -0.65 1.49 18.86
N CYS A 22 0.50 0.83 18.78
CA CYS A 22 1.77 1.46 19.13
C CYS A 22 2.35 2.35 18.00
N THR A 23 2.01 2.10 16.74
CA THR A 23 2.57 2.83 15.59
C THR A 23 1.67 3.93 15.02
N ALA A 24 0.36 3.89 15.31
CA ALA A 24 -0.62 4.86 14.78
C ALA A 24 -0.22 6.34 14.92
N PRO A 25 0.46 6.81 16.01
CA PRO A 25 0.88 8.20 16.08
C PRO A 25 1.85 8.63 14.96
N PHE A 26 2.58 7.69 14.38
CA PHE A 26 3.68 7.95 13.46
C PHE A 26 3.38 7.59 12.00
N VAL A 27 2.29 6.86 11.73
CA VAL A 27 1.92 6.42 10.39
C VAL A 27 0.63 7.09 9.92
N ASP A 28 0.47 7.26 8.62
CA ASP A 28 -0.72 7.88 8.00
C ASP A 28 -1.77 6.83 7.63
N ILE A 29 -1.32 5.66 7.20
CA ILE A 29 -2.17 4.58 6.69
C ILE A 29 -1.86 3.29 7.46
N LEU A 30 -2.91 2.63 7.94
CA LEU A 30 -2.86 1.30 8.53
C LEU A 30 -3.38 0.29 7.51
N GLU A 31 -2.51 -0.61 7.08
CA GLU A 31 -2.86 -1.63 6.10
C GLU A 31 -3.11 -2.98 6.78
N ALA A 32 -4.31 -3.53 6.56
CA ALA A 32 -4.55 -4.93 6.80
C ALA A 32 -3.99 -5.72 5.62
N GLY A 33 -2.82 -6.33 5.80
CA GLY A 33 -2.10 -7.03 4.73
C GLY A 33 -2.84 -8.28 4.24
N THR A 34 -2.53 -8.72 3.03
CA THR A 34 -3.17 -9.90 2.42
C THR A 34 -3.09 -11.14 3.30
N PRO A 35 -1.93 -11.50 3.91
CA PRO A 35 -1.84 -12.66 4.81
C PRO A 35 -2.74 -12.52 6.03
N LEU A 36 -2.84 -11.32 6.60
CA LEU A 36 -3.69 -11.05 7.75
C LEU A 36 -5.17 -11.26 7.41
N ILE A 37 -5.65 -10.64 6.32
CA ILE A 37 -7.06 -10.78 5.89
C ILE A 37 -7.38 -12.24 5.58
N LYS A 38 -6.50 -12.95 4.90
CA LYS A 38 -6.68 -14.38 4.60
C LYS A 38 -6.70 -15.26 5.84
N SER A 39 -5.97 -14.89 6.89
CA SER A 39 -5.93 -15.66 8.14
C SER A 39 -7.14 -15.42 9.04
N VAL A 40 -7.56 -14.14 9.20
CA VAL A 40 -8.57 -13.79 10.23
C VAL A 40 -9.87 -13.20 9.66
N GLY A 41 -9.95 -13.07 8.33
CA GLY A 41 -11.11 -12.53 7.63
C GLY A 41 -11.16 -11.00 7.61
N ILE A 42 -12.13 -10.46 6.87
CA ILE A 42 -12.27 -9.00 6.63
C ILE A 42 -12.64 -8.20 7.90
N ASP A 43 -13.09 -8.85 8.96
CA ASP A 43 -13.43 -8.20 10.23
C ASP A 43 -12.26 -7.47 10.89
N ILE A 44 -11.03 -7.82 10.54
CA ILE A 44 -9.86 -7.08 11.02
C ILE A 44 -9.87 -5.62 10.55
N VAL A 45 -10.34 -5.36 9.34
CA VAL A 45 -10.52 -4.00 8.80
C VAL A 45 -11.49 -3.20 9.67
N ARG A 46 -12.64 -3.80 10.05
CA ARG A 46 -13.61 -3.17 10.93
C ARG A 46 -13.04 -2.84 12.30
N LYS A 47 -12.27 -3.77 12.88
CA LYS A 47 -11.61 -3.57 14.17
C LYS A 47 -10.56 -2.45 14.11
N LEU A 48 -9.71 -2.42 13.07
CA LEU A 48 -8.73 -1.35 12.86
C LEU A 48 -9.41 0.01 12.73
N LYS A 49 -10.47 0.11 11.92
CA LYS A 49 -11.20 1.37 11.72
C LYS A 49 -11.93 1.83 12.98
N ALA A 50 -12.48 0.91 13.77
CA ALA A 50 -13.15 1.23 15.02
C ALA A 50 -12.17 1.78 16.07
N VAL A 51 -10.96 1.21 16.17
CA VAL A 51 -9.93 1.64 17.12
C VAL A 51 -9.22 2.92 16.67
N HIS A 52 -9.05 3.09 15.36
CA HIS A 52 -8.33 4.21 14.76
C HIS A 52 -9.20 4.97 13.73
N PRO A 53 -10.33 5.59 14.13
CA PRO A 53 -11.30 6.17 13.19
C PRO A 53 -10.73 7.31 12.34
N ALA A 54 -9.73 8.04 12.85
CA ALA A 54 -9.08 9.13 12.14
C ALA A 54 -7.99 8.68 11.16
N LYS A 55 -7.58 7.40 11.21
CA LYS A 55 -6.58 6.87 10.28
C LYS A 55 -7.21 6.38 8.99
N THR A 56 -6.46 6.50 7.90
CA THR A 56 -6.78 5.78 6.67
C THR A 56 -6.52 4.30 6.90
N VAL A 57 -7.51 3.45 6.60
CA VAL A 57 -7.38 2.00 6.67
C VAL A 57 -7.42 1.43 5.25
N LEU A 58 -6.38 0.69 4.88
CA LEU A 58 -6.28 0.02 3.61
C LEU A 58 -6.50 -1.48 3.80
N ALA A 59 -7.37 -2.07 2.97
CA ALA A 59 -7.56 -3.51 2.89
C ALA A 59 -6.80 -4.06 1.67
N ASP A 60 -5.69 -4.79 1.91
CA ASP A 60 -4.88 -5.37 0.86
C ASP A 60 -5.47 -6.71 0.38
N LEU A 61 -6.56 -6.61 -0.39
CA LEU A 61 -7.30 -7.78 -0.91
C LEU A 61 -6.56 -8.44 -2.07
N LYS A 62 -5.80 -7.65 -2.86
CA LYS A 62 -5.21 -8.10 -4.13
C LYS A 62 -6.24 -8.79 -5.01
N SER A 63 -7.43 -8.17 -5.12
CA SER A 63 -8.55 -8.73 -5.89
C SER A 63 -8.12 -9.07 -7.32
N SER A 64 -8.43 -10.27 -7.76
CA SER A 64 -8.11 -10.75 -9.11
C SER A 64 -9.35 -11.07 -9.95
N ASP A 65 -10.52 -11.18 -9.31
CA ASP A 65 -11.84 -11.39 -9.90
C ASP A 65 -12.92 -10.87 -8.95
N VAL A 66 -14.19 -10.82 -9.38
CA VAL A 66 -15.37 -10.35 -8.62
C VAL A 66 -15.14 -8.99 -7.92
N GLY A 67 -14.46 -8.07 -8.62
CA GLY A 67 -13.90 -6.84 -8.06
C GLY A 67 -14.89 -5.97 -7.29
N ALA A 68 -16.11 -5.74 -7.83
CA ALA A 68 -17.13 -4.96 -7.13
C ALA A 68 -17.58 -5.64 -5.82
N TYR A 69 -17.68 -6.97 -5.80
CA TYR A 69 -18.12 -7.71 -4.61
C TYR A 69 -17.07 -7.61 -3.48
N GLU A 70 -15.81 -7.86 -3.81
CA GLU A 70 -14.72 -7.78 -2.82
C GLU A 70 -14.50 -6.35 -2.33
N ALA A 71 -14.53 -5.36 -3.23
CA ALA A 71 -14.41 -3.95 -2.86
C ALA A 71 -15.56 -3.51 -1.92
N ASN A 72 -16.82 -3.88 -2.26
CA ASN A 72 -17.96 -3.58 -1.40
C ASN A 72 -17.85 -4.22 -0.02
N MET A 73 -17.36 -5.46 0.07
CA MET A 73 -17.13 -6.16 1.33
C MET A 73 -16.13 -5.37 2.21
N ALA A 74 -15.03 -4.92 1.65
CA ALA A 74 -14.03 -4.16 2.40
C ALA A 74 -14.50 -2.76 2.80
N PHE A 75 -15.19 -2.05 1.90
CA PHE A 75 -15.74 -0.72 2.23
C PHE A 75 -16.83 -0.81 3.30
N THR A 76 -17.67 -1.86 3.25
CA THR A 76 -18.65 -2.14 4.32
C THR A 76 -17.96 -2.42 5.66
N ALA A 77 -16.78 -3.03 5.65
CA ALA A 77 -15.96 -3.21 6.85
C ALA A 77 -15.26 -1.93 7.32
N GLY A 78 -15.29 -0.85 6.53
CA GLY A 78 -14.73 0.46 6.91
C GLY A 78 -13.38 0.78 6.26
N ALA A 79 -12.94 0.05 5.25
CA ALA A 79 -11.76 0.41 4.48
C ALA A 79 -11.93 1.77 3.81
N ASP A 80 -10.86 2.53 3.71
CA ASP A 80 -10.77 3.78 2.93
C ASP A 80 -10.13 3.53 1.56
N ILE A 81 -9.30 2.48 1.47
CA ILE A 81 -8.61 2.07 0.25
C ILE A 81 -8.70 0.54 0.14
N VAL A 82 -8.89 0.03 -1.07
CA VAL A 82 -8.83 -1.41 -1.37
C VAL A 82 -7.86 -1.67 -2.51
N THR A 83 -7.15 -2.80 -2.49
CA THR A 83 -6.22 -3.16 -3.54
C THR A 83 -6.81 -4.15 -4.53
N THR A 84 -6.45 -4.00 -5.80
CA THR A 84 -6.64 -4.98 -6.87
C THR A 84 -5.33 -5.23 -7.59
N GLN A 85 -5.13 -6.44 -8.11
CA GLN A 85 -3.89 -6.77 -8.82
C GLN A 85 -3.84 -6.12 -10.21
N GLY A 86 -2.71 -5.51 -10.55
CA GLY A 86 -2.45 -4.95 -11.88
C GLY A 86 -2.36 -5.99 -13.00
N ILE A 87 -2.06 -7.25 -12.64
CA ILE A 87 -2.01 -8.37 -13.61
C ILE A 87 -3.39 -8.92 -13.98
N THR A 88 -4.45 -8.52 -13.26
CA THR A 88 -5.81 -8.99 -13.57
C THR A 88 -6.42 -8.30 -14.79
N THR A 89 -7.64 -8.67 -15.17
CA THR A 89 -8.33 -8.06 -16.32
C THR A 89 -8.72 -6.61 -16.03
N MET A 90 -8.77 -5.77 -17.06
CA MET A 90 -9.29 -4.42 -16.93
C MET A 90 -10.75 -4.40 -16.46
N ALA A 91 -11.53 -5.42 -16.80
CA ALA A 91 -12.91 -5.54 -16.33
C ALA A 91 -12.95 -5.58 -14.79
N THR A 92 -12.10 -6.38 -14.15
CA THR A 92 -12.02 -6.45 -12.67
C THR A 92 -11.58 -5.11 -12.07
N ILE A 93 -10.55 -4.47 -12.64
CA ILE A 93 -10.06 -3.17 -12.18
C ILE A 93 -11.16 -2.10 -12.28
N CYS A 94 -11.88 -2.05 -13.41
CA CYS A 94 -13.00 -1.12 -13.59
C CYS A 94 -14.14 -1.36 -12.58
N GLU A 95 -14.43 -2.61 -12.25
CA GLU A 95 -15.46 -2.93 -11.24
C GLU A 95 -15.04 -2.48 -9.83
N VAL A 96 -13.77 -2.69 -9.44
CA VAL A 96 -13.24 -2.17 -8.17
C VAL A 96 -13.30 -0.65 -8.13
N GLN A 97 -12.86 0.03 -9.21
CA GLN A 97 -12.89 1.49 -9.28
C GLN A 97 -14.33 2.03 -9.21
N ARG A 98 -15.26 1.43 -9.95
CA ARG A 98 -16.68 1.82 -9.92
C ARG A 98 -17.29 1.69 -8.52
N GLU A 99 -16.92 0.62 -7.80
CA GLU A 99 -17.39 0.45 -6.43
C GLU A 99 -16.74 1.47 -5.48
N ALA A 100 -15.46 1.76 -5.65
CA ALA A 100 -14.77 2.80 -4.88
C ALA A 100 -15.43 4.18 -5.09
N ASP A 101 -15.82 4.52 -6.31
CA ASP A 101 -16.52 5.78 -6.62
C ASP A 101 -17.87 5.89 -5.91
N LYS A 102 -18.68 4.80 -5.88
CA LYS A 102 -19.96 4.76 -5.15
C LYS A 102 -19.79 5.05 -3.66
N TRP A 103 -18.73 4.47 -3.07
CA TRP A 103 -18.41 4.66 -1.66
C TRP A 103 -17.65 5.97 -1.38
N LYS A 104 -17.24 6.73 -2.40
CA LYS A 104 -16.34 7.88 -2.30
C LYS A 104 -15.04 7.51 -1.59
N ARG A 105 -14.51 6.36 -1.94
CA ARG A 105 -13.28 5.75 -1.44
C ARG A 105 -12.29 5.57 -2.58
N ARG A 106 -11.18 4.91 -2.34
CA ARG A 106 -10.13 4.74 -3.36
C ARG A 106 -9.88 3.27 -3.69
N ALA A 107 -9.64 3.02 -4.97
CA ALA A 107 -9.02 1.80 -5.45
C ALA A 107 -7.51 2.06 -5.61
N GLU A 108 -6.69 1.09 -5.22
CA GLU A 108 -5.26 1.06 -5.47
C GLU A 108 -4.93 -0.16 -6.34
N VAL A 109 -4.20 0.05 -7.44
CA VAL A 109 -3.77 -1.05 -8.32
C VAL A 109 -2.34 -1.42 -7.98
N ASP A 110 -2.17 -2.64 -7.46
CA ASP A 110 -0.87 -3.22 -7.11
C ASP A 110 -0.18 -3.78 -8.37
N MET A 111 0.97 -3.22 -8.73
CA MET A 111 1.73 -3.57 -9.93
C MET A 111 2.65 -4.80 -9.74
N THR A 112 2.51 -5.55 -8.64
CA THR A 112 3.28 -6.80 -8.44
C THR A 112 3.09 -7.74 -9.63
N GLY A 113 4.19 -8.22 -10.20
CA GLY A 113 4.19 -9.14 -11.33
C GLY A 113 3.80 -8.54 -12.69
N VAL A 114 3.51 -7.25 -12.76
CA VAL A 114 3.25 -6.55 -14.02
C VAL A 114 4.56 -6.35 -14.79
N LYS A 115 4.64 -6.86 -16.02
CA LYS A 115 5.88 -6.81 -16.82
C LYS A 115 6.26 -5.39 -17.24
N ASP A 116 5.29 -4.56 -17.59
CA ASP A 116 5.46 -3.15 -17.94
C ASP A 116 4.52 -2.31 -17.08
N PRO A 117 4.98 -1.89 -15.88
CA PRO A 117 4.14 -1.15 -14.95
C PRO A 117 3.81 0.26 -15.46
N VAL A 118 4.62 0.87 -16.33
CA VAL A 118 4.32 2.20 -16.90
C VAL A 118 3.19 2.11 -17.92
N ALA A 119 3.24 1.12 -18.82
CA ALA A 119 2.15 0.89 -19.77
C ALA A 119 0.84 0.56 -19.04
N ARG A 120 0.93 -0.32 -18.03
CA ARG A 120 -0.24 -0.69 -17.22
C ARG A 120 -0.81 0.49 -16.43
N ALA A 121 0.05 1.35 -15.89
CA ALA A 121 -0.36 2.57 -15.21
C ALA A 121 -1.16 3.52 -16.12
N LYS A 122 -0.81 3.62 -17.41
CA LYS A 122 -1.61 4.39 -18.40
C LYS A 122 -3.00 3.80 -18.57
N GLU A 123 -3.11 2.48 -18.77
CA GLU A 123 -4.40 1.80 -18.94
C GLU A 123 -5.31 1.98 -17.73
N VAL A 124 -4.79 1.80 -16.51
CA VAL A 124 -5.60 1.92 -15.29
C VAL A 124 -5.99 3.37 -15.02
N LYS A 125 -5.16 4.35 -15.39
CA LYS A 125 -5.50 5.77 -15.33
C LYS A 125 -6.69 6.10 -16.24
N GLU A 126 -6.72 5.56 -17.46
CA GLU A 126 -7.84 5.75 -18.40
C GLU A 126 -9.15 5.17 -17.84
N ALA A 127 -9.07 4.15 -16.98
CA ALA A 127 -10.21 3.60 -16.25
C ALA A 127 -10.64 4.41 -15.00
N GLY A 128 -9.98 5.56 -14.74
CA GLY A 128 -10.29 6.44 -13.61
C GLY A 128 -9.53 6.16 -12.32
N VAL A 129 -8.67 5.15 -12.30
CA VAL A 129 -7.81 4.87 -11.13
C VAL A 129 -6.80 6.00 -10.95
N SER A 130 -6.69 6.50 -9.73
CA SER A 130 -5.76 7.58 -9.38
C SER A 130 -4.59 7.16 -8.50
N LEU A 131 -4.63 5.96 -7.92
CA LEU A 131 -3.62 5.45 -7.00
C LEU A 131 -3.11 4.10 -7.48
N VAL A 132 -1.79 3.97 -7.58
CA VAL A 132 -1.11 2.73 -7.97
C VAL A 132 0.02 2.44 -7.01
N LEU A 133 0.33 1.16 -6.83
CA LEU A 133 1.44 0.70 -6.00
C LEU A 133 2.52 0.08 -6.89
N TYR A 134 3.71 0.70 -6.95
CA TYR A 134 4.89 0.03 -7.49
C TYR A 134 5.45 -0.90 -6.41
N HIS A 135 5.24 -2.20 -6.61
CA HIS A 135 5.49 -3.19 -5.59
C HIS A 135 6.48 -4.25 -6.07
N ARG A 136 7.59 -4.38 -5.36
CA ARG A 136 8.51 -5.50 -5.48
C ARG A 136 8.11 -6.57 -4.48
N SER A 137 7.80 -7.76 -4.97
CA SER A 137 7.30 -8.83 -4.10
C SER A 137 8.36 -9.32 -3.11
N ILE A 138 7.91 -9.88 -2.00
CA ILE A 138 8.81 -10.51 -1.01
C ILE A 138 9.62 -11.65 -1.65
N ASP A 139 8.99 -12.41 -2.55
CA ASP A 139 9.64 -13.55 -3.22
C ASP A 139 10.76 -13.06 -4.17
N GLU A 140 10.54 -11.96 -4.91
CA GLU A 140 11.60 -11.31 -5.70
C GLU A 140 12.71 -10.76 -4.80
N GLU A 141 12.35 -10.13 -3.67
CA GLU A 141 13.32 -9.64 -2.69
C GLU A 141 14.25 -10.77 -2.19
N LEU A 142 13.68 -11.93 -1.90
CA LEU A 142 14.42 -13.08 -1.36
C LEU A 142 15.28 -13.79 -2.41
N THR A 143 14.88 -13.77 -3.68
CA THR A 143 15.56 -14.51 -4.75
C THR A 143 16.57 -13.66 -5.53
N GLU A 144 16.26 -12.40 -5.77
CA GLU A 144 17.05 -11.49 -6.62
C GLU A 144 17.74 -10.37 -5.84
N GLY A 145 17.45 -10.26 -4.54
CA GLY A 145 17.85 -9.13 -3.71
C GLY A 145 16.95 -7.90 -3.98
N ALA A 146 16.54 -7.23 -2.93
CA ALA A 146 15.72 -6.02 -3.03
C ALA A 146 16.60 -4.85 -3.46
N LEU A 147 16.69 -4.59 -4.74
CA LEU A 147 17.45 -3.46 -5.23
C LEU A 147 16.51 -2.36 -5.71
N TRP A 148 16.53 -1.25 -5.00
CA TRP A 148 16.05 0.04 -5.50
C TRP A 148 17.15 0.63 -6.38
N ASP A 149 17.36 0.01 -7.55
CA ASP A 149 18.30 0.46 -8.56
C ASP A 149 17.76 1.65 -9.36
N GLU A 150 18.59 2.22 -10.21
CA GLU A 150 18.22 3.37 -11.06
C GLU A 150 17.02 3.04 -11.97
N LYS A 151 16.91 1.80 -12.44
CA LYS A 151 15.80 1.36 -13.30
C LYS A 151 14.48 1.40 -12.52
N ALA A 152 14.43 0.85 -11.31
CA ALA A 152 13.24 0.87 -10.46
C ALA A 152 12.82 2.32 -10.13
N VAL A 153 13.78 3.16 -9.74
CA VAL A 153 13.53 4.58 -9.45
C VAL A 153 13.00 5.34 -10.67
N ASN A 154 13.55 5.09 -11.86
CA ASN A 154 13.08 5.72 -13.09
C ASN A 154 11.68 5.26 -13.49
N THR A 155 11.37 3.96 -13.33
CA THR A 155 10.02 3.44 -13.54
C THR A 155 9.00 4.18 -12.65
N VAL A 156 9.31 4.36 -11.36
CA VAL A 156 8.44 5.12 -10.45
C VAL A 156 8.27 6.57 -10.89
N ARG A 157 9.36 7.24 -11.33
CA ARG A 157 9.27 8.61 -11.88
C ARG A 157 8.35 8.71 -13.09
N GLU A 158 8.46 7.75 -14.02
CA GLU A 158 7.60 7.70 -15.20
C GLU A 158 6.13 7.52 -14.81
N MET A 159 5.83 6.64 -13.85
CA MET A 159 4.46 6.47 -13.34
C MET A 159 3.94 7.76 -12.67
N CYS A 160 4.76 8.44 -11.87
CA CYS A 160 4.42 9.73 -11.27
C CYS A 160 4.16 10.81 -12.34
N ALA A 161 4.96 10.83 -13.42
CA ALA A 161 4.81 11.77 -14.53
C ALA A 161 3.49 11.61 -15.28
N LEU A 162 2.82 10.46 -15.15
CA LEU A 162 1.45 10.28 -15.66
C LEU A 162 0.41 11.07 -14.84
N GLY A 163 0.77 11.67 -13.72
CA GLY A 163 -0.16 12.37 -12.81
C GLY A 163 -0.95 11.42 -11.91
N LEU A 164 -0.41 10.23 -11.66
CA LEU A 164 -0.95 9.28 -10.68
C LEU A 164 -0.31 9.51 -9.30
N ASP A 165 -1.06 9.23 -8.26
CA ASP A 165 -0.51 9.00 -6.93
C ASP A 165 0.20 7.62 -6.96
N VAL A 166 1.51 7.61 -6.74
CA VAL A 166 2.30 6.37 -6.76
C VAL A 166 2.79 6.06 -5.35
N ALA A 167 2.28 4.99 -4.76
CA ALA A 167 2.86 4.38 -3.58
C ALA A 167 3.96 3.38 -3.98
N ILE A 168 4.87 3.11 -3.07
CA ILE A 168 5.98 2.18 -3.31
C ILE A 168 6.10 1.16 -2.18
N ALA A 169 6.40 -0.10 -2.51
CA ALA A 169 6.59 -1.19 -1.56
C ALA A 169 7.71 -2.15 -1.99
N GLY A 170 8.19 -2.95 -1.04
CA GLY A 170 9.20 -3.98 -1.22
C GLY A 170 10.61 -3.51 -0.89
N GLY A 171 11.24 -4.12 0.12
CA GLY A 171 12.62 -3.87 0.53
C GLY A 171 12.92 -2.46 1.03
N ILE A 172 11.91 -1.68 1.42
CA ILE A 172 12.08 -0.31 1.89
C ILE A 172 12.30 -0.30 3.41
N ASN A 173 13.33 0.43 3.81
CA ASN A 173 13.67 0.67 5.19
C ASN A 173 14.34 2.05 5.35
N TYR A 174 14.79 2.37 6.56
CA TYR A 174 15.44 3.66 6.86
C TYR A 174 16.61 4.00 5.92
N ASP A 175 17.43 3.00 5.55
CA ASP A 175 18.66 3.20 4.77
C ASP A 175 18.39 3.29 3.25
N THR A 176 17.31 2.70 2.75
CA THR A 176 16.94 2.72 1.32
C THR A 176 16.11 3.95 0.94
N LEU A 177 15.43 4.59 1.88
CA LEU A 177 14.63 5.81 1.63
C LEU A 177 15.38 6.91 0.86
N PRO A 178 16.66 7.22 1.15
CA PRO A 178 17.40 8.25 0.42
C PRO A 178 17.56 8.01 -1.08
N LEU A 179 17.49 6.77 -1.55
CA LEU A 179 17.58 6.41 -2.97
C LEU A 179 16.42 6.99 -3.79
N LEU A 180 15.32 7.28 -3.13
CA LEU A 180 14.09 7.79 -3.74
C LEU A 180 13.95 9.33 -3.63
N ARG A 181 14.99 10.01 -3.15
CA ARG A 181 15.00 11.48 -3.02
C ARG A 181 14.64 12.17 -4.34
N GLY A 182 13.72 13.12 -4.28
CA GLY A 182 13.28 13.90 -5.44
C GLY A 182 12.29 13.16 -6.37
N VAL A 183 11.87 11.95 -6.03
CA VAL A 183 10.75 11.28 -6.70
C VAL A 183 9.44 11.73 -6.04
N PRO A 184 8.46 12.27 -6.78
CA PRO A 184 7.23 12.83 -6.20
C PRO A 184 6.20 11.72 -5.89
N ILE A 185 6.58 10.78 -5.03
CA ILE A 185 5.72 9.66 -4.62
C ILE A 185 4.59 10.10 -3.68
N TYR A 186 3.50 9.34 -3.68
CA TYR A 186 2.38 9.49 -2.77
C TYR A 186 2.70 8.96 -1.37
N GLY A 187 3.29 7.77 -1.30
CA GLY A 187 3.54 7.12 -0.02
C GLY A 187 4.55 5.98 -0.09
N VAL A 188 5.03 5.62 1.07
CA VAL A 188 5.98 4.52 1.30
C VAL A 188 5.30 3.46 2.15
N VAL A 189 5.24 2.23 1.66
CA VAL A 189 4.68 1.07 2.37
C VAL A 189 5.81 0.29 3.01
N ILE A 190 5.76 0.12 4.33
CA ILE A 190 6.77 -0.61 5.09
C ILE A 190 6.08 -1.64 6.00
N GLY A 191 6.42 -2.91 5.79
CA GLY A 191 5.99 -4.03 6.62
C GLY A 191 7.07 -4.42 7.64
N ARG A 192 7.83 -5.48 7.35
CA ARG A 192 8.87 -6.05 8.22
C ARG A 192 9.94 -5.05 8.68
N GLY A 193 10.22 -4.03 7.90
CA GLY A 193 11.11 -2.92 8.28
C GLY A 193 10.67 -2.19 9.55
N ILE A 194 9.39 -2.28 9.92
CA ILE A 194 8.83 -1.76 11.18
C ILE A 194 8.36 -2.92 12.06
N THR A 195 7.53 -3.82 11.55
CA THR A 195 6.81 -4.82 12.36
C THR A 195 7.72 -5.86 13.01
N ALA A 196 8.87 -6.18 12.38
CA ALA A 196 9.84 -7.16 12.89
C ALA A 196 10.92 -6.53 13.78
N GLN A 197 10.84 -5.25 14.09
CA GLN A 197 11.81 -4.57 14.94
C GLN A 197 11.50 -4.77 16.44
N ALA A 198 12.51 -4.70 17.28
CA ALA A 198 12.35 -4.83 18.73
C ALA A 198 11.42 -3.74 19.31
N ASP A 199 11.45 -2.53 18.75
CA ASP A 199 10.56 -1.43 19.07
C ASP A 199 9.94 -0.86 17.78
N PRO A 200 8.77 -1.39 17.35
CA PRO A 200 8.08 -0.92 16.16
C PRO A 200 7.65 0.56 16.23
N ALA A 201 7.28 1.05 17.42
CA ALA A 201 6.86 2.45 17.60
C ALA A 201 8.02 3.42 17.34
N HIS A 202 9.16 3.19 17.99
CA HIS A 202 10.36 4.00 17.78
C HIS A 202 10.87 3.92 16.35
N THR A 203 10.80 2.74 15.72
CA THR A 203 11.19 2.57 14.32
C THR A 203 10.27 3.36 13.38
N ALA A 204 8.95 3.29 13.60
CA ALA A 204 7.98 4.05 12.81
C ALA A 204 8.21 5.57 12.95
N GLU A 205 8.49 6.05 14.16
CA GLU A 205 8.82 7.46 14.43
C GLU A 205 10.05 7.92 13.64
N LYS A 206 11.15 7.16 13.72
CA LYS A 206 12.39 7.46 12.97
C LYS A 206 12.16 7.48 11.46
N ILE A 207 11.42 6.52 10.93
CA ILE A 207 11.09 6.45 9.52
C ILE A 207 10.22 7.65 9.11
N ALA A 208 9.21 7.98 9.88
CA ALA A 208 8.36 9.15 9.63
C ALA A 208 9.17 10.46 9.64
N GLN A 209 10.12 10.61 10.55
CA GLN A 209 11.06 11.74 10.55
C GLN A 209 11.91 11.75 9.30
N ARG A 210 12.48 10.60 8.91
CA ARG A 210 13.32 10.46 7.71
C ARG A 210 12.56 10.81 6.43
N ILE A 211 11.29 10.42 6.32
CA ILE A 211 10.42 10.80 5.20
C ILE A 211 10.28 12.33 5.13
N ARG A 212 10.02 13.01 6.25
CA ARG A 212 9.91 14.48 6.28
C ARG A 212 11.22 15.19 5.88
N GLU A 213 12.37 14.62 6.23
CA GLU A 213 13.69 15.16 5.83
C GLU A 213 13.95 15.02 4.32
N ILE A 214 13.51 13.90 3.72
CA ILE A 214 13.73 13.62 2.29
C ILE A 214 12.74 14.38 1.41
N TRP A 215 11.47 14.49 1.85
CA TRP A 215 10.37 15.16 1.16
C TRP A 215 9.79 16.27 2.06
N PRO A 216 10.50 17.39 2.24
CA PRO A 216 9.99 18.52 3.00
C PRO A 216 8.70 19.09 2.35
N ALA A 217 7.81 19.66 3.18
CA ALA A 217 6.55 20.26 2.77
C ALA A 217 6.75 21.49 1.86
#